data_b02dc3d55a1832c093bc7e9322e2895d
#
_entry.id   b02dc3d55a1832c093bc7e9322e2895d
#
_cell.length_a   1.000
_cell.length_b   1.000
_cell.length_c   1.000
_cell.angle_alpha   90.00
_cell.angle_beta   90.00
_cell.angle_gamma   90.00
#
_symmetry.space_group_name_H-M   'P 1'
#
loop_
_entity.id
_entity.type
_entity.pdbx_description
1 polymer ?
#
loop_
_entity_poly.entity_id
_entity_poly.type
_entity_poly.pdbx_seq_one_letter_code
_entity_poly.pdbx_strand_id
1 'polypeptide(L)'
;MGTAGDVLEKTAPLSDALRRLWADHVIWTRQYIVAALAGSPDAETAAGRLLRNQEDIGNAIVPLYGEEAGEELTRLLKDHILIAVDLVAAAIKGDKRAFARHDRRWDANADDIAAFLAGANPNWPEDDVRDLLAQHLSLTKGEVVARLQKDWAADVAAFDDIFTEILTMADALTDGIVAQFPERFGADGHTPEGPGGTEHAAAGARRRTRFRSVLT
;
A
#
# COMPACT_ATOMS: atom_id res chain seq x y z
N MET A 1 24.98 0.87 21.42
CA MET A 1 23.73 1.64 21.51
C MET A 1 23.67 2.50 20.27
N GLY A 2 22.78 2.18 19.31
CA GLY A 2 22.57 3.00 18.13
C GLY A 2 21.86 4.30 18.51
N THR A 3 22.30 5.40 17.98
CA THR A 3 21.62 6.70 18.14
C THR A 3 20.38 6.73 17.21
N ALA A 4 19.45 7.64 17.46
CA ALA A 4 18.32 7.87 16.54
C ALA A 4 18.80 8.16 15.11
N GLY A 5 19.97 8.80 14.95
CA GLY A 5 20.64 9.03 13.68
C GLY A 5 21.08 7.73 12.99
N ASP A 6 21.63 6.77 13.75
CA ASP A 6 22.06 5.47 13.21
C ASP A 6 20.87 4.64 12.73
N VAL A 7 19.74 4.69 13.44
CA VAL A 7 18.48 4.01 13.03
C VAL A 7 17.97 4.63 11.72
N LEU A 8 17.92 5.95 11.62
CA LEU A 8 17.45 6.65 10.43
C LEU A 8 18.34 6.32 9.22
N GLU A 9 19.66 6.31 9.38
CA GLU A 9 20.63 6.00 8.32
C GLU A 9 20.41 4.57 7.78
N LYS A 10 20.14 3.59 8.65
CA LYS A 10 19.91 2.20 8.25
C LYS A 10 18.52 1.96 7.67
N THR A 11 17.53 2.74 8.05
CA THR A 11 16.14 2.62 7.59
C THR A 11 15.92 3.33 6.26
N ALA A 12 16.65 4.42 5.99
CA ALA A 12 16.46 5.23 4.78
C ALA A 12 16.51 4.42 3.48
N PRO A 13 17.44 3.46 3.25
CA PRO A 13 17.46 2.68 2.01
C PRO A 13 16.21 1.83 1.81
N LEU A 14 15.62 1.27 2.89
CA LEU A 14 14.37 0.51 2.83
C LEU A 14 13.20 1.43 2.50
N SER A 15 13.09 2.55 3.22
CA SER A 15 12.05 3.55 3.00
C SER A 15 12.08 4.07 1.56
N ASP A 16 13.25 4.46 1.06
CA ASP A 16 13.42 4.96 -0.30
C ASP A 16 13.03 3.90 -1.34
N ALA A 17 13.41 2.65 -1.12
CA ALA A 17 13.08 1.55 -2.02
C ALA A 17 11.57 1.29 -2.07
N LEU A 18 10.89 1.20 -0.90
CA LEU A 18 9.44 0.98 -0.83
C LEU A 18 8.67 2.18 -1.39
N ARG A 19 9.02 3.40 -1.01
CA ARG A 19 8.39 4.61 -1.57
C ARG A 19 8.52 4.67 -3.09
N ARG A 20 9.67 4.30 -3.64
CA ARG A 20 9.86 4.25 -5.10
C ARG A 20 8.97 3.18 -5.75
N LEU A 21 8.92 1.97 -5.20
CA LEU A 21 8.13 0.88 -5.76
C LEU A 21 6.63 1.19 -5.74
N TRP A 22 6.12 1.77 -4.65
CA TRP A 22 4.74 2.16 -4.52
C TRP A 22 4.39 3.42 -5.33
N ALA A 23 5.33 4.37 -5.48
CA ALA A 23 5.17 5.47 -6.43
C ALA A 23 5.11 4.96 -7.88
N ASP A 24 5.98 4.03 -8.28
CA ASP A 24 5.94 3.38 -9.59
C ASP A 24 4.60 2.70 -9.82
N HIS A 25 4.03 2.05 -8.80
CA HIS A 25 2.70 1.42 -8.86
C HIS A 25 1.63 2.41 -9.30
N VAL A 26 1.49 3.54 -8.64
CA VAL A 26 0.44 4.53 -8.98
C VAL A 26 0.74 5.30 -10.26
N ILE A 27 2.01 5.56 -10.58
CA ILE A 27 2.42 6.21 -11.83
C ILE A 27 2.03 5.33 -13.03
N TRP A 28 2.35 4.02 -12.98
CA TRP A 28 2.01 3.11 -14.08
C TRP A 28 0.51 2.77 -14.12
N THR A 29 -0.19 2.79 -12.98
CA THR A 29 -1.65 2.71 -12.91
C THR A 29 -2.28 3.90 -13.64
N ARG A 30 -1.83 5.12 -13.34
CA ARG A 30 -2.29 6.32 -14.06
C ARG A 30 -1.99 6.25 -15.54
N GLN A 31 -0.77 5.82 -15.91
CA GLN A 31 -0.41 5.70 -17.33
C GLN A 31 -1.33 4.72 -18.07
N TYR A 32 -1.66 3.60 -17.44
CA TYR A 32 -2.63 2.64 -17.98
C TYR A 32 -4.03 3.27 -18.11
N ILE A 33 -4.55 3.90 -17.04
CA ILE A 33 -5.87 4.53 -17.04
C ILE A 33 -5.98 5.57 -18.16
N VAL A 34 -4.98 6.46 -18.28
CA VAL A 34 -4.92 7.49 -19.31
C VAL A 34 -4.95 6.89 -20.71
N ALA A 35 -4.10 5.92 -20.97
CA ALA A 35 -3.99 5.26 -22.28
C ALA A 35 -5.27 4.47 -22.61
N ALA A 36 -5.80 3.68 -21.68
CA ALA A 36 -7.00 2.86 -21.89
C ALA A 36 -8.24 3.71 -22.19
N LEU A 37 -8.46 4.79 -21.43
CA LEU A 37 -9.60 5.70 -21.62
C LEU A 37 -9.47 6.56 -22.90
N ALA A 38 -8.25 6.80 -23.36
CA ALA A 38 -7.99 7.45 -24.64
C ALA A 38 -8.07 6.50 -25.84
N GLY A 39 -8.17 5.18 -25.62
CA GLY A 39 -8.09 4.17 -26.69
C GLY A 39 -6.70 4.11 -27.33
N SER A 40 -5.65 4.48 -26.59
CA SER A 40 -4.29 4.51 -27.08
C SER A 40 -3.69 3.10 -27.20
N PRO A 41 -2.88 2.81 -28.26
CA PRO A 41 -2.31 1.49 -28.47
C PRO A 41 -1.26 1.07 -27.44
N ASP A 42 -0.75 2.00 -26.62
CA ASP A 42 0.23 1.74 -25.57
C ASP A 42 -0.38 1.29 -24.22
N ALA A 43 -1.72 1.23 -24.13
CA ALA A 43 -2.41 0.79 -22.89
C ALA A 43 -1.96 -0.60 -22.42
N GLU A 44 -1.84 -1.57 -23.35
CA GLU A 44 -1.38 -2.92 -23.04
C GLU A 44 0.08 -2.92 -22.55
N THR A 45 0.93 -2.09 -23.15
CA THR A 45 2.34 -1.95 -22.74
C THR A 45 2.45 -1.35 -21.33
N ALA A 46 1.63 -0.34 -21.02
CA ALA A 46 1.55 0.26 -19.68
C ALA A 46 1.07 -0.76 -18.65
N ALA A 47 0.02 -1.53 -18.94
CA ALA A 47 -0.45 -2.62 -18.07
C ALA A 47 0.64 -3.68 -17.84
N GLY A 48 1.37 -4.07 -18.88
CA GLY A 48 2.49 -5.01 -18.77
C GLY A 48 3.63 -4.49 -17.89
N ARG A 49 3.94 -3.19 -17.95
CA ARG A 49 4.92 -2.56 -17.04
C ARG A 49 4.42 -2.51 -15.60
N LEU A 50 3.13 -2.22 -15.41
CA LEU A 50 2.49 -2.24 -14.10
C LEU A 50 2.53 -3.64 -13.47
N LEU A 51 2.25 -4.70 -14.22
CA LEU A 51 2.35 -6.08 -13.74
C LEU A 51 3.77 -6.46 -13.32
N ARG A 52 4.82 -5.97 -14.02
CA ARG A 52 6.21 -6.16 -13.58
C ARG A 52 6.54 -5.43 -12.28
N ASN A 53 5.93 -4.27 -12.05
CA ASN A 53 6.10 -3.57 -10.77
C ASN A 53 5.56 -4.41 -9.59
N GLN A 54 4.53 -5.23 -9.79
CA GLN A 54 4.05 -6.14 -8.74
C GLN A 54 5.09 -7.23 -8.41
N GLU A 55 5.83 -7.71 -9.41
CA GLU A 55 6.98 -8.61 -9.19
C GLU A 55 8.10 -7.90 -8.43
N ASP A 56 8.39 -6.64 -8.79
CA ASP A 56 9.41 -5.84 -8.10
C ASP A 56 9.04 -5.64 -6.61
N ILE A 57 7.75 -5.37 -6.30
CA ILE A 57 7.26 -5.21 -4.91
C ILE A 57 7.37 -6.54 -4.14
N GLY A 58 6.91 -7.66 -4.72
CA GLY A 58 7.02 -8.96 -4.07
C GLY A 58 8.48 -9.36 -3.81
N ASN A 59 9.37 -9.12 -4.77
CA ASN A 59 10.79 -9.40 -4.63
C ASN A 59 11.47 -8.54 -3.54
N ALA A 60 10.99 -7.32 -3.31
CA ALA A 60 11.55 -6.43 -2.30
C ALA A 60 11.38 -6.95 -0.86
N ILE A 61 10.35 -7.77 -0.59
CA ILE A 61 10.14 -8.36 0.74
C ILE A 61 10.85 -9.70 0.95
N VAL A 62 11.30 -10.37 -0.12
CA VAL A 62 11.96 -11.70 -0.05
C VAL A 62 13.12 -11.74 0.96
N PRO A 63 14.02 -10.76 1.04
CA PRO A 63 15.13 -10.79 2.00
C PRO A 63 14.72 -10.82 3.48
N LEU A 64 13.46 -10.44 3.78
CA LEU A 64 12.91 -10.32 5.13
C LEU A 64 11.90 -11.43 5.44
N TYR A 65 11.05 -11.78 4.47
CA TYR A 65 9.91 -12.68 4.66
C TYR A 65 10.04 -14.02 3.93
N GLY A 66 11.08 -14.19 3.07
CA GLY A 66 11.31 -15.40 2.28
C GLY A 66 10.59 -15.41 0.93
N GLU A 67 10.98 -16.40 0.09
CA GLU A 67 10.49 -16.50 -1.29
C GLU A 67 8.98 -16.74 -1.35
N GLU A 68 8.43 -17.63 -0.52
CA GLU A 68 7.01 -17.96 -0.49
C GLU A 68 6.13 -16.71 -0.22
N ALA A 69 6.53 -15.87 0.72
CA ALA A 69 5.82 -14.63 1.01
C ALA A 69 5.92 -13.62 -0.14
N GLY A 70 7.08 -13.51 -0.78
CA GLY A 70 7.28 -12.65 -1.95
C GLY A 70 6.44 -13.09 -3.15
N GLU A 71 6.37 -14.40 -3.42
CA GLU A 71 5.54 -14.97 -4.49
C GLU A 71 4.04 -14.75 -4.22
N GLU A 72 3.59 -14.97 -2.99
CA GLU A 72 2.17 -14.76 -2.62
C GLU A 72 1.77 -13.29 -2.72
N LEU A 73 2.61 -12.36 -2.22
CA LEU A 73 2.35 -10.93 -2.41
C LEU A 73 2.30 -10.55 -3.89
N THR A 74 3.24 -11.05 -4.68
CA THR A 74 3.24 -10.83 -6.15
C THR A 74 1.95 -11.31 -6.78
N ARG A 75 1.47 -12.50 -6.42
CA ARG A 75 0.22 -13.08 -6.92
C ARG A 75 -0.98 -12.19 -6.58
N LEU A 76 -1.12 -11.83 -5.32
CA LEU A 76 -2.22 -10.98 -4.83
C LEU A 76 -2.24 -9.61 -5.53
N LEU A 77 -1.07 -8.99 -5.68
CA LEU A 77 -0.94 -7.69 -6.34
C LEU A 77 -1.19 -7.78 -7.85
N LYS A 78 -0.77 -8.85 -8.53
CA LYS A 78 -1.12 -9.07 -9.95
C LYS A 78 -2.61 -9.26 -10.15
N ASP A 79 -3.27 -10.04 -9.29
CA ASP A 79 -4.72 -10.20 -9.29
C ASP A 79 -5.41 -8.85 -9.11
N HIS A 80 -4.89 -8.01 -8.19
CA HIS A 80 -5.36 -6.65 -7.96
C HIS A 80 -5.37 -5.81 -9.25
N ILE A 81 -4.26 -5.84 -10.00
CA ILE A 81 -4.13 -5.09 -11.25
C ILE A 81 -5.06 -5.64 -12.34
N LEU A 82 -5.15 -6.97 -12.49
CA LEU A 82 -6.00 -7.57 -13.51
C LEU A 82 -7.48 -7.27 -13.26
N ILE A 83 -7.93 -7.25 -12.00
CA ILE A 83 -9.30 -6.85 -11.64
C ILE A 83 -9.53 -5.37 -11.96
N ALA A 84 -8.56 -4.50 -11.66
CA ALA A 84 -8.64 -3.08 -12.00
C ALA A 84 -8.74 -2.86 -13.52
N VAL A 85 -7.98 -3.62 -14.33
CA VAL A 85 -8.07 -3.59 -15.80
C VAL A 85 -9.49 -3.96 -16.27
N ASP A 86 -10.09 -5.03 -15.71
CA ASP A 86 -11.46 -5.44 -16.01
C ASP A 86 -12.48 -4.35 -15.61
N LEU A 87 -12.27 -3.70 -14.47
CA LEU A 87 -13.12 -2.62 -13.96
C LEU A 87 -13.07 -1.41 -14.90
N VAL A 88 -11.88 -0.97 -15.32
CA VAL A 88 -11.69 0.13 -16.27
C VAL A 88 -12.34 -0.22 -17.61
N ALA A 89 -12.17 -1.44 -18.12
CA ALA A 89 -12.81 -1.89 -19.36
C ALA A 89 -14.33 -1.87 -19.27
N ALA A 90 -14.92 -2.25 -18.12
CA ALA A 90 -16.36 -2.16 -17.90
C ALA A 90 -16.84 -0.70 -17.85
N ALA A 91 -16.06 0.19 -17.23
CA ALA A 91 -16.33 1.63 -17.16
C ALA A 91 -16.34 2.26 -18.56
N ILE A 92 -15.36 1.96 -19.40
CA ILE A 92 -15.28 2.43 -20.81
C ILE A 92 -16.51 2.01 -21.61
N LYS A 93 -17.00 0.77 -21.41
CA LYS A 93 -18.18 0.22 -22.09
C LYS A 93 -19.50 0.74 -21.53
N GLY A 94 -19.49 1.45 -20.40
CA GLY A 94 -20.69 1.84 -19.67
C GLY A 94 -21.48 0.65 -19.09
N ASP A 95 -20.85 -0.51 -18.95
CA ASP A 95 -21.48 -1.72 -18.38
C ASP A 95 -21.48 -1.64 -16.85
N LYS A 96 -22.52 -1.01 -16.32
CA LYS A 96 -22.70 -0.84 -14.86
C LYS A 96 -22.75 -2.15 -14.09
N ARG A 97 -23.27 -3.24 -14.70
CA ARG A 97 -23.37 -4.54 -14.04
C ARG A 97 -22.01 -5.23 -13.95
N ALA A 98 -21.22 -5.19 -15.01
CA ALA A 98 -19.85 -5.67 -15.00
C ALA A 98 -18.99 -4.85 -14.05
N PHE A 99 -19.09 -3.52 -14.11
CA PHE A 99 -18.39 -2.62 -13.19
C PHE A 99 -18.64 -2.98 -11.72
N ALA A 100 -19.90 -3.07 -11.29
CA ALA A 100 -20.25 -3.42 -9.91
C ALA A 100 -19.79 -4.84 -9.51
N ARG A 101 -19.66 -5.77 -10.46
CA ARG A 101 -19.10 -7.10 -10.20
C ARG A 101 -17.60 -7.05 -9.98
N HIS A 102 -16.86 -6.30 -10.82
CA HIS A 102 -15.42 -6.16 -10.70
C HIS A 102 -15.04 -5.32 -9.49
N ASP A 103 -15.82 -4.30 -9.15
CA ASP A 103 -15.65 -3.49 -7.94
C ASP A 103 -15.68 -4.36 -6.67
N ARG A 104 -16.70 -5.19 -6.50
CA ARG A 104 -16.76 -6.14 -5.36
C ARG A 104 -15.60 -7.15 -5.34
N ARG A 105 -15.12 -7.60 -6.51
CA ARG A 105 -13.94 -8.48 -6.57
C ARG A 105 -12.68 -7.74 -6.18
N TRP A 106 -12.59 -6.47 -6.50
CA TRP A 106 -11.45 -5.64 -6.17
C TRP A 106 -11.39 -5.36 -4.66
N ASP A 107 -12.54 -5.05 -4.05
CA ASP A 107 -12.66 -4.91 -2.60
C ASP A 107 -12.28 -6.23 -1.89
N ALA A 108 -12.78 -7.39 -2.36
CA ALA A 108 -12.41 -8.69 -1.79
C ALA A 108 -10.91 -9.00 -1.92
N ASN A 109 -10.28 -8.66 -3.05
CA ASN A 109 -8.83 -8.81 -3.21
C ASN A 109 -8.05 -7.87 -2.28
N ALA A 110 -8.54 -6.66 -2.02
CA ALA A 110 -7.94 -5.77 -1.02
C ALA A 110 -8.01 -6.36 0.40
N ASP A 111 -9.13 -7.00 0.76
CA ASP A 111 -9.25 -7.74 2.02
C ASP A 111 -8.24 -8.91 2.11
N ASP A 112 -8.04 -9.67 1.02
CA ASP A 112 -7.06 -10.75 0.96
C ASP A 112 -5.61 -10.20 1.13
N ILE A 113 -5.28 -9.06 0.53
CA ILE A 113 -3.99 -8.38 0.69
C ILE A 113 -3.81 -7.94 2.15
N ALA A 114 -4.83 -7.34 2.77
CA ALA A 114 -4.78 -6.90 4.16
C ALA A 114 -4.55 -8.08 5.12
N ALA A 115 -5.28 -9.18 4.92
CA ALA A 115 -5.14 -10.39 5.72
C ALA A 115 -3.74 -11.01 5.56
N PHE A 116 -3.20 -11.07 4.33
CA PHE A 116 -1.84 -11.55 4.07
C PHE A 116 -0.79 -10.69 4.80
N LEU A 117 -0.86 -9.37 4.67
CA LEU A 117 0.09 -8.46 5.31
C LEU A 117 0.02 -8.54 6.83
N ALA A 118 -1.18 -8.55 7.40
CA ALA A 118 -1.38 -8.70 8.85
C ALA A 118 -0.87 -10.05 9.38
N GLY A 119 -1.03 -11.12 8.58
CA GLY A 119 -0.49 -12.44 8.91
C GLY A 119 1.04 -12.49 8.87
N ALA A 120 1.67 -11.72 7.99
CA ALA A 120 3.13 -11.67 7.85
C ALA A 120 3.80 -10.79 8.93
N ASN A 121 3.12 -9.74 9.40
CA ASN A 121 3.71 -8.79 10.33
C ASN A 121 2.70 -8.30 11.39
N PRO A 122 2.91 -8.60 12.67
CA PRO A 122 2.00 -8.19 13.75
C PRO A 122 1.93 -6.65 13.95
N ASN A 123 2.86 -5.89 13.37
CA ASN A 123 2.85 -4.42 13.39
C ASN A 123 2.00 -3.79 12.28
N TRP A 124 1.38 -4.62 11.44
CA TRP A 124 0.38 -4.23 10.43
C TRP A 124 -1.01 -4.72 10.86
N PRO A 125 -1.73 -4.00 11.75
CA PRO A 125 -3.09 -4.39 12.13
C PRO A 125 -3.97 -4.50 10.87
N GLU A 126 -4.70 -5.61 10.75
CA GLU A 126 -5.48 -5.91 9.54
C GLU A 126 -6.49 -4.80 9.19
N ASP A 127 -7.16 -4.25 10.21
CA ASP A 127 -8.14 -3.17 10.01
C ASP A 127 -7.46 -1.89 9.48
N ASP A 128 -6.26 -1.54 9.97
CA ASP A 128 -5.53 -0.36 9.51
C ASP A 128 -5.09 -0.52 8.06
N VAL A 129 -4.59 -1.72 7.68
CA VAL A 129 -4.20 -2.03 6.29
C VAL A 129 -5.42 -2.04 5.38
N ARG A 130 -6.53 -2.61 5.83
CA ARG A 130 -7.80 -2.61 5.09
C ARG A 130 -8.29 -1.19 4.81
N ASP A 131 -8.22 -0.30 5.80
CA ASP A 131 -8.63 1.10 5.66
C ASP A 131 -7.76 1.83 4.62
N LEU A 132 -6.44 1.63 4.63
CA LEU A 132 -5.52 2.18 3.62
C LEU A 132 -5.86 1.68 2.21
N LEU A 133 -6.05 0.37 2.05
CA LEU A 133 -6.40 -0.22 0.76
C LEU A 133 -7.78 0.27 0.26
N ALA A 134 -8.79 0.35 1.14
CA ALA A 134 -10.10 0.87 0.78
C ALA A 134 -10.04 2.33 0.31
N GLN A 135 -9.22 3.16 0.98
CA GLN A 135 -8.97 4.53 0.55
C GLN A 135 -8.30 4.56 -0.82
N HIS A 136 -7.26 3.76 -1.04
CA HIS A 136 -6.56 3.63 -2.32
C HIS A 136 -7.52 3.29 -3.47
N LEU A 137 -8.37 2.26 -3.28
CA LEU A 137 -9.36 1.86 -4.27
C LEU A 137 -10.38 2.97 -4.57
N SER A 138 -10.84 3.66 -3.53
CA SER A 138 -11.80 4.77 -3.66
C SER A 138 -11.22 5.93 -4.48
N LEU A 139 -9.99 6.34 -4.19
CA LEU A 139 -9.28 7.40 -4.90
C LEU A 139 -9.03 7.02 -6.37
N THR A 140 -8.57 5.80 -6.64
CA THR A 140 -8.34 5.31 -8.00
C THR A 140 -9.63 5.24 -8.82
N LYS A 141 -10.76 4.80 -8.21
CA LYS A 141 -12.08 4.87 -8.86
C LYS A 141 -12.48 6.31 -9.17
N GLY A 142 -12.18 7.25 -8.27
CA GLY A 142 -12.40 8.69 -8.48
C GLY A 142 -11.66 9.23 -9.71
N GLU A 143 -10.39 8.87 -9.88
CA GLU A 143 -9.57 9.23 -11.05
C GLU A 143 -10.20 8.72 -12.35
N VAL A 144 -10.59 7.44 -12.40
CA VAL A 144 -11.26 6.84 -13.58
C VAL A 144 -12.54 7.59 -13.92
N VAL A 145 -13.36 7.95 -12.93
CA VAL A 145 -14.61 8.68 -13.14
C VAL A 145 -14.35 10.09 -13.64
N ALA A 146 -13.45 10.85 -13.03
CA ALA A 146 -13.10 12.20 -13.45
C ALA A 146 -12.61 12.21 -14.90
N ARG A 147 -11.78 11.24 -15.25
CA ARG A 147 -11.25 11.12 -16.62
C ARG A 147 -12.31 10.73 -17.64
N LEU A 148 -13.25 9.83 -17.31
CA LEU A 148 -14.41 9.49 -18.16
C LEU A 148 -15.31 10.71 -18.41
N GLN A 149 -15.47 11.56 -17.41
CA GLN A 149 -16.24 12.81 -17.49
C GLN A 149 -15.49 13.93 -18.21
N LYS A 150 -14.21 13.72 -18.53
CA LYS A 150 -13.30 14.74 -19.11
C LYS A 150 -13.11 15.95 -18.19
N ASP A 151 -13.26 15.74 -16.88
CA ASP A 151 -12.91 16.72 -15.87
C ASP A 151 -11.42 16.60 -15.54
N TRP A 152 -10.62 17.31 -16.34
CA TRP A 152 -9.16 17.22 -16.26
C TRP A 152 -8.60 17.80 -14.96
N ALA A 153 -9.30 18.75 -14.35
CA ALA A 153 -8.89 19.32 -13.07
C ALA A 153 -9.11 18.32 -11.93
N ALA A 154 -10.28 17.68 -11.91
CA ALA A 154 -10.57 16.62 -10.93
C ALA A 154 -9.68 15.38 -11.14
N ASP A 155 -9.36 15.02 -12.40
CA ASP A 155 -8.41 13.94 -12.74
C ASP A 155 -7.02 14.18 -12.14
N VAL A 156 -6.48 15.40 -12.28
CA VAL A 156 -5.18 15.76 -11.72
C VAL A 156 -5.23 15.77 -10.19
N ALA A 157 -6.25 16.38 -9.60
CA ALA A 157 -6.41 16.42 -8.15
C ALA A 157 -6.53 15.01 -7.54
N ALA A 158 -7.30 14.11 -8.17
CA ALA A 158 -7.41 12.73 -7.73
C ALA A 158 -6.06 12.01 -7.75
N PHE A 159 -5.21 12.26 -8.74
CA PHE A 159 -3.87 11.68 -8.79
C PHE A 159 -2.95 12.22 -7.69
N ASP A 160 -3.02 13.52 -7.38
CA ASP A 160 -2.26 14.10 -6.27
C ASP A 160 -2.64 13.44 -4.93
N ASP A 161 -3.94 13.18 -4.72
CA ASP A 161 -4.45 12.47 -3.55
C ASP A 161 -3.97 11.00 -3.51
N ILE A 162 -4.05 10.28 -4.64
CA ILE A 162 -3.53 8.91 -4.77
C ILE A 162 -2.04 8.84 -4.47
N PHE A 163 -1.27 9.80 -5.00
CA PHE A 163 0.18 9.82 -4.81
C PHE A 163 0.56 10.08 -3.34
N THR A 164 -0.19 10.94 -2.66
CA THR A 164 0.00 11.22 -1.23
C THR A 164 -0.37 9.99 -0.38
N GLU A 165 -1.49 9.37 -0.69
CA GLU A 165 -1.98 8.17 0.00
C GLU A 165 -0.99 7.01 -0.13
N ILE A 166 -0.51 6.71 -1.34
CA ILE A 166 0.37 5.57 -1.56
C ILE A 166 1.74 5.74 -0.86
N LEU A 167 2.23 6.96 -0.72
CA LEU A 167 3.43 7.21 0.06
C LEU A 167 3.19 7.01 1.56
N THR A 168 2.01 7.35 2.05
CA THR A 168 1.59 7.07 3.44
C THR A 168 1.53 5.56 3.68
N MET A 169 0.98 4.79 2.74
CA MET A 169 0.99 3.32 2.80
C MET A 169 2.42 2.77 2.81
N ALA A 170 3.30 3.26 1.92
CA ALA A 170 4.70 2.84 1.87
C ALA A 170 5.43 3.10 3.19
N ASP A 171 5.17 4.24 3.83
CA ASP A 171 5.75 4.59 5.13
C ASP A 171 5.23 3.66 6.24
N ALA A 172 3.92 3.39 6.30
CA ALA A 172 3.33 2.47 7.26
C ALA A 172 3.89 1.04 7.12
N LEU A 173 4.10 0.57 5.87
CA LEU A 173 4.73 -0.71 5.61
C LEU A 173 6.19 -0.72 6.06
N THR A 174 6.94 0.35 5.80
CA THR A 174 8.33 0.51 6.25
C THR A 174 8.42 0.45 7.77
N ASP A 175 7.59 1.22 8.47
CA ASP A 175 7.58 1.29 9.94
C ASP A 175 7.30 -0.08 10.57
N GLY A 176 6.35 -0.83 10.02
CA GLY A 176 6.05 -2.17 10.46
C GLY A 176 7.23 -3.15 10.26
N ILE A 177 7.94 -3.07 9.14
CA ILE A 177 9.14 -3.87 8.87
C ILE A 177 10.24 -3.54 9.89
N VAL A 178 10.52 -2.26 10.10
CA VAL A 178 11.55 -1.81 11.06
C VAL A 178 11.21 -2.27 12.49
N ALA A 179 9.94 -2.21 12.87
CA ALA A 179 9.47 -2.68 14.16
C ALA A 179 9.57 -4.20 14.34
N GLN A 180 9.41 -4.98 13.26
CA GLN A 180 9.51 -6.44 13.30
C GLN A 180 10.96 -6.94 13.29
N PHE A 181 11.87 -6.23 12.65
CA PHE A 181 13.28 -6.62 12.48
C PHE A 181 14.25 -5.57 13.07
N PRO A 182 14.09 -5.16 14.34
CA PRO A 182 14.84 -4.05 14.94
C PRO A 182 16.36 -4.26 14.88
N GLU A 183 16.84 -5.50 14.96
CA GLU A 183 18.27 -5.85 14.88
C GLU A 183 18.89 -5.53 13.50
N ARG A 184 18.09 -5.56 12.43
CA ARG A 184 18.56 -5.23 11.07
C ARG A 184 18.73 -3.73 10.87
N PHE A 185 17.94 -2.95 11.58
CA PHE A 185 17.88 -1.48 11.45
C PHE A 185 18.51 -0.72 12.60
N GLY A 186 19.20 -1.45 13.53
CA GLY A 186 19.89 -0.83 14.65
C GLY A 186 18.95 -0.25 15.72
N ALA A 187 17.69 -0.68 15.72
CA ALA A 187 16.69 -0.29 16.68
C ALA A 187 16.72 -1.18 17.96
N ASP A 188 17.86 -1.83 18.25
CA ASP A 188 18.00 -2.70 19.40
C ASP A 188 17.66 -1.97 20.71
N GLY A 189 16.48 -2.24 21.19
CA GLY A 189 16.01 -2.16 22.55
C GLY A 189 16.52 -1.03 23.44
N HIS A 190 15.95 0.16 23.33
CA HIS A 190 15.84 1.00 24.50
C HIS A 190 14.53 0.68 25.23
N THR A 191 14.51 -0.37 26.04
CA THR A 191 13.64 -0.37 27.22
C THR A 191 14.22 0.70 28.14
N PRO A 192 13.50 1.81 28.43
CA PRO A 192 13.95 2.70 29.48
C PRO A 192 13.95 1.90 30.79
N GLU A 193 15.13 1.61 31.34
CA GLU A 193 15.25 1.21 32.72
C GLU A 193 14.66 2.36 33.57
N GLY A 194 13.43 2.12 34.03
CA GLY A 194 12.82 2.97 35.05
C GLY A 194 13.66 2.90 36.33
N PRO A 195 13.81 4.03 37.06
CA PRO A 195 14.45 4.02 38.35
C PRO A 195 13.67 3.08 39.29
N GLY A 196 14.39 2.13 39.94
CA GLY A 196 13.81 1.15 40.83
C GLY A 196 12.97 1.79 41.94
N GLY A 197 11.79 1.24 42.17
CA GLY A 197 10.93 1.64 43.29
C GLY A 197 9.56 0.99 43.23
N THR A 198 9.44 -0.11 44.02
CA THR A 198 8.25 -0.58 44.76
C THR A 198 6.96 -0.92 44.01
N GLU A 199 6.57 -2.18 44.19
CA GLU A 199 5.27 -2.80 43.97
C GLU A 199 4.07 -1.89 44.26
N HIS A 200 3.12 -1.84 43.27
CA HIS A 200 1.71 -2.02 43.59
C HIS A 200 0.94 -2.50 42.38
N ALA A 201 0.22 -3.60 42.57
CA ALA A 201 -0.69 -4.20 41.61
C ALA A 201 -1.85 -3.26 41.28
N ALA A 202 -2.26 -3.18 40.03
CA ALA A 202 -3.62 -3.36 39.57
C ALA A 202 -3.84 -2.94 38.12
N ALA A 203 -4.57 -3.79 37.39
CA ALA A 203 -5.55 -3.53 36.37
C ALA A 203 -5.08 -2.97 34.97
N GLY A 204 -5.32 -3.84 34.01
CA GLY A 204 -5.13 -3.63 32.58
C GLY A 204 -5.82 -2.39 32.01
N ALA A 205 -5.08 -1.76 31.13
CA ALA A 205 -5.66 -0.89 30.12
C ALA A 205 -4.87 -1.11 28.81
N ARG A 206 -5.51 -1.78 27.87
CA ARG A 206 -5.02 -1.89 26.51
C ARG A 206 -5.00 -0.49 25.90
N ARG A 207 -3.81 0.06 25.68
CA ARG A 207 -3.65 1.30 24.91
C ARG A 207 -3.83 0.95 23.42
N ARG A 208 -4.98 1.30 22.89
CA ARG A 208 -5.20 1.43 21.44
C ARG A 208 -4.43 2.66 20.97
N THR A 209 -3.35 2.46 20.25
CA THR A 209 -2.68 3.53 19.51
C THR A 209 -3.51 3.79 18.26
N ARG A 210 -4.41 4.74 18.30
CA ARG A 210 -5.11 5.22 17.11
C ARG A 210 -4.12 6.04 16.29
N PHE A 211 -3.90 5.64 15.04
CA PHE A 211 -3.39 6.55 14.02
C PHE A 211 -4.35 7.75 13.93
N ARG A 212 -3.92 8.87 14.48
CA ARG A 212 -4.65 10.12 14.29
C ARG A 212 -4.15 10.75 13.00
N SER A 213 -5.07 10.84 12.03
CA SER A 213 -5.03 11.74 10.88
C SER A 213 -4.43 13.10 11.28
N VAL A 214 -3.33 13.48 10.65
CA VAL A 214 -2.85 14.85 10.59
C VAL A 214 -3.36 15.41 9.28
N LEU A 215 -4.57 15.92 9.31
CA LEU A 215 -5.11 16.83 8.30
C LEU A 215 -5.72 18.01 9.07
N THR A 216 -4.99 19.07 9.20
CA THR A 216 -5.41 20.48 9.19
C THR A 216 -4.37 21.27 8.42
#